data_4b25a79cb4d7c35799ace6c85fd743db
#
_entry.id   4b25a79cb4d7c35799ace6c85fd743db
#
_cell.length_a   1.000
_cell.length_b   1.000
_cell.length_c   1.000
_cell.angle_alpha   90.00
_cell.angle_beta   90.00
_cell.angle_gamma   90.00
#
_symmetry.space_group_name_H-M   'P 1'
#
loop_
_entity.id
_entity.type
_entity.pdbx_description
1 polymer ?
#
loop_
_entity_poly.entity_id
_entity_poly.type
_entity_poly.pdbx_seq_one_letter_code
_entity_poly.pdbx_strand_id
1 'polypeptide(L)'
;MIRPYYLLDTNIISEMFRPKPNPLVFKKLEEYEKLCSLPSTAWYELLFGVNIMASGKKRDYIFSKLVDDIQANYEIIQYDNHAAWIHADIRSRLKEQGIGIDFQDSQIASIAVSNNMILVTRNIKHFESIQKVSSLMLENWFE
;
A
#
# COMPACT_ATOMS: atom_id res chain seq x y z
N MET A 1 17.95 14.18 10.58
CA MET A 1 18.09 13.02 9.70
C MET A 1 16.71 12.51 9.31
N ILE A 2 16.45 12.45 8.02
CA ILE A 2 15.17 11.95 7.52
C ILE A 2 15.25 10.42 7.46
N ARG A 3 14.36 9.75 8.20
CA ARG A 3 14.25 8.29 8.15
C ARG A 3 13.40 7.90 6.94
N PRO A 4 13.75 6.83 6.22
CA PRO A 4 12.85 6.30 5.22
C PRO A 4 11.60 5.77 5.88
N TYR A 5 10.45 6.17 5.38
CA TYR A 5 9.16 5.63 5.81
C TYR A 5 8.64 4.73 4.71
N TYR A 6 7.99 3.65 5.10
CA TYR A 6 7.47 2.64 4.18
C TYR A 6 5.96 2.72 4.13
N LEU A 7 5.43 2.83 2.92
CA LEU A 7 3.99 2.76 2.66
C LEU A 7 3.70 1.37 2.10
N LEU A 8 2.85 0.61 2.78
CA LEU A 8 2.62 -0.80 2.46
C LEU A 8 1.43 -0.96 1.53
N ASP A 9 1.65 -1.57 0.37
CA ASP A 9 0.57 -1.96 -0.53
C ASP A 9 -0.25 -3.10 0.08
N THR A 10 -1.47 -3.30 -0.40
CA THR A 10 -2.41 -4.30 0.11
C THR A 10 -1.80 -5.70 0.19
N ASN A 11 -1.03 -6.09 -0.83
CA ASN A 11 -0.43 -7.43 -0.89
C ASN A 11 0.61 -7.70 0.21
N ILE A 12 1.22 -6.67 0.76
CA ILE A 12 2.15 -6.82 1.89
C ILE A 12 1.36 -7.11 3.17
N ILE A 13 0.30 -6.35 3.42
CA ILE A 13 -0.52 -6.53 4.61
C ILE A 13 -1.27 -7.86 4.56
N SER A 14 -1.85 -8.20 3.43
CA SER A 14 -2.61 -9.45 3.30
C SER A 14 -1.74 -10.71 3.47
N GLU A 15 -0.43 -10.59 3.23
CA GLU A 15 0.50 -11.68 3.48
C GLU A 15 0.50 -12.10 4.96
N MET A 16 0.29 -11.15 5.88
CA MET A 16 0.23 -11.42 7.32
C MET A 16 -0.93 -12.34 7.72
N PHE A 17 -1.99 -12.42 6.88
CA PHE A 17 -3.17 -13.23 7.16
C PHE A 17 -3.10 -14.63 6.54
N ARG A 18 -2.04 -14.94 5.82
CA ARG A 18 -1.86 -16.27 5.24
C ARG A 18 -1.43 -17.28 6.31
N PRO A 19 -1.83 -18.57 6.19
CA PRO A 19 -1.40 -19.60 7.12
C PRO A 19 0.12 -19.75 7.22
N LYS A 20 0.82 -19.55 6.07
CA LYS A 20 2.28 -19.57 6.01
C LYS A 20 2.77 -18.29 5.34
N PRO A 21 2.94 -17.21 6.11
CA PRO A 21 3.43 -15.96 5.53
C PRO A 21 4.83 -16.11 4.95
N ASN A 22 5.11 -15.31 3.91
CA ASN A 22 6.46 -15.27 3.34
C ASN A 22 7.44 -14.81 4.42
N PRO A 23 8.49 -15.59 4.73
CA PRO A 23 9.39 -15.25 5.83
C PRO A 23 10.18 -13.97 5.62
N LEU A 24 10.49 -13.59 4.38
CA LEU A 24 11.20 -12.34 4.09
C LEU A 24 10.32 -11.13 4.40
N VAL A 25 9.06 -11.18 3.98
CA VAL A 25 8.07 -10.12 4.28
C VAL A 25 7.89 -9.99 5.79
N PHE A 26 7.68 -11.11 6.47
CA PHE A 26 7.49 -11.14 7.91
C PHE A 26 8.67 -10.53 8.66
N LYS A 27 9.89 -10.90 8.27
CA LYS A 27 11.12 -10.37 8.87
C LYS A 27 11.23 -8.86 8.69
N LYS A 28 10.94 -8.36 7.49
CA LYS A 28 10.98 -6.92 7.21
C LYS A 28 9.91 -6.16 7.99
N LEU A 29 8.71 -6.72 8.11
CA LEU A 29 7.66 -6.11 8.91
C LEU A 29 8.04 -6.01 10.38
N GLU A 30 8.65 -7.06 10.94
CA GLU A 30 9.15 -7.01 12.33
C GLU A 30 10.22 -5.93 12.50
N GLU A 31 11.15 -5.87 11.57
CA GLU A 31 12.29 -4.96 11.64
C GLU A 31 11.89 -3.49 11.49
N TYR A 32 10.93 -3.20 10.61
CA TYR A 32 10.56 -1.84 10.24
C TYR A 32 9.14 -1.44 10.65
N GLU A 33 8.46 -2.21 11.48
CA GLU A 33 7.06 -1.97 11.84
C GLU A 33 6.76 -0.51 12.21
N LYS A 34 7.63 0.10 13.02
CA LYS A 34 7.43 1.48 13.48
C LYS A 34 7.60 2.52 12.37
N LEU A 35 8.16 2.13 11.25
CA LEU A 35 8.38 3.00 10.08
C LEU A 35 7.37 2.73 8.97
N CYS A 36 6.41 1.86 9.21
CA CYS A 36 5.42 1.44 8.21
C CYS A 36 4.09 2.14 8.42
N SER A 37 3.44 2.47 7.32
CA SER A 37 2.09 3.06 7.28
C SER A 37 1.32 2.43 6.13
N LEU A 38 0.01 2.59 6.12
CA LEU A 38 -0.86 2.11 5.04
C LEU A 38 -1.50 3.30 4.34
N PRO A 39 -1.63 3.27 3.01
CA PRO A 39 -2.47 4.26 2.35
C PRO A 39 -3.94 3.94 2.60
N SER A 40 -4.77 4.98 2.72
CA SER A 40 -6.22 4.79 2.94
C SER A 40 -6.87 3.94 1.84
N THR A 41 -6.34 3.98 0.62
CA THR A 41 -6.79 3.13 -0.49
C THR A 41 -6.59 1.65 -0.18
N ALA A 42 -5.41 1.27 0.32
CA ALA A 42 -5.14 -0.13 0.71
C ALA A 42 -5.99 -0.53 1.91
N TRP A 43 -6.16 0.35 2.86
CA TRP A 43 -7.04 0.11 4.01
C TRP A 43 -8.47 -0.16 3.56
N TYR A 44 -8.99 0.64 2.63
CA TYR A 44 -10.29 0.40 2.01
C TYR A 44 -10.36 -0.99 1.38
N GLU A 45 -9.35 -1.39 0.61
CA GLU A 45 -9.36 -2.70 -0.05
C GLU A 45 -9.42 -3.86 0.96
N LEU A 46 -8.70 -3.74 2.08
CA LEU A 46 -8.73 -4.74 3.14
C LEU A 46 -10.11 -4.83 3.80
N LEU A 47 -10.70 -3.68 4.10
CA LEU A 47 -12.04 -3.61 4.70
C LEU A 47 -13.11 -4.15 3.75
N PHE A 48 -13.02 -3.76 2.48
CA PHE A 48 -13.95 -4.26 1.45
C PHE A 48 -13.85 -5.78 1.34
N GLY A 49 -12.62 -6.29 1.28
CA GLY A 49 -12.39 -7.74 1.17
C GLY A 49 -13.03 -8.52 2.30
N VAL A 50 -12.93 -8.05 3.55
CA VAL A 50 -13.53 -8.73 4.69
C VAL A 50 -15.05 -8.55 4.70
N ASN A 51 -15.55 -7.40 4.26
CA ASN A 51 -17.00 -7.12 4.25
C ASN A 51 -17.76 -7.98 3.25
N ILE A 52 -17.12 -8.40 2.16
CA ILE A 52 -17.77 -9.28 1.17
C ILE A 52 -17.63 -10.78 1.48
N MET A 53 -16.87 -11.14 2.52
CA MET A 53 -16.74 -12.53 2.94
C MET A 53 -18.04 -13.04 3.53
N ALA A 54 -18.30 -14.35 3.38
CA ALA A 54 -19.43 -15.00 4.03
C ALA A 54 -19.28 -14.90 5.55
N SER A 55 -20.41 -14.70 6.25
CA SER A 55 -20.43 -14.67 7.72
C SER A 55 -19.87 -15.97 8.29
N GLY A 56 -19.11 -15.88 9.36
CA GLY A 56 -18.52 -17.04 10.02
C GLY A 56 -17.25 -16.70 10.76
N LYS A 57 -16.63 -17.74 11.32
CA LYS A 57 -15.44 -17.60 12.16
C LYS A 57 -14.25 -17.00 11.43
N LYS A 58 -14.07 -17.36 10.15
CA LYS A 58 -12.95 -16.84 9.35
C LYS A 58 -13.07 -15.33 9.15
N ARG A 59 -14.28 -14.87 8.79
CA ARG A 59 -14.54 -13.43 8.62
C ARG A 59 -14.32 -12.68 9.92
N ASP A 60 -14.84 -13.20 11.02
CA ASP A 60 -14.72 -12.57 12.34
C ASP A 60 -13.24 -12.49 12.78
N TYR A 61 -12.47 -13.55 12.51
CA TYR A 61 -11.05 -13.59 12.82
C TYR A 61 -10.28 -12.52 12.04
N ILE A 62 -10.51 -12.45 10.73
CA ILE A 62 -9.81 -11.45 9.89
C ILE A 62 -10.22 -10.03 10.28
N PHE A 63 -11.52 -9.82 10.53
CA PHE A 63 -11.99 -8.49 10.97
C PHE A 63 -11.32 -8.06 12.28
N SER A 64 -11.25 -8.95 13.28
CA SER A 64 -10.61 -8.61 14.54
C SER A 64 -9.11 -8.33 14.35
N LYS A 65 -8.43 -9.06 13.46
CA LYS A 65 -7.02 -8.79 13.13
C LYS A 65 -6.84 -7.43 12.48
N LEU A 66 -7.72 -7.05 11.57
CA LEU A 66 -7.66 -5.72 10.94
C LEU A 66 -7.79 -4.61 11.98
N VAL A 67 -8.72 -4.76 12.91
CA VAL A 67 -8.95 -3.75 13.95
C VAL A 67 -7.82 -3.75 14.99
N ASP A 68 -7.50 -4.91 15.54
CA ASP A 68 -6.61 -5.01 16.69
C ASP A 68 -5.13 -4.89 16.33
N ASP A 69 -4.72 -5.46 15.18
CA ASP A 69 -3.32 -5.50 14.80
C ASP A 69 -2.95 -4.43 13.78
N ILE A 70 -3.84 -4.12 12.84
CA ILE A 70 -3.51 -3.17 11.77
C ILE A 70 -3.93 -1.75 12.15
N GLN A 71 -5.21 -1.51 12.35
CA GLN A 71 -5.70 -0.15 12.67
C GLN A 71 -5.06 0.40 13.94
N ALA A 72 -4.87 -0.45 14.96
CA ALA A 72 -4.31 -0.02 16.24
C ALA A 72 -2.82 0.29 16.17
N ASN A 73 -2.06 -0.33 15.26
CA ASN A 73 -0.60 -0.26 15.24
C ASN A 73 0.00 0.49 14.06
N TYR A 74 -0.77 0.73 13.00
CA TYR A 74 -0.27 1.40 11.79
C TYR A 74 -1.03 2.68 11.53
N GLU A 75 -0.29 3.73 11.17
CA GLU A 75 -0.90 4.98 10.72
C GLU A 75 -1.51 4.76 9.33
N ILE A 76 -2.72 5.31 9.13
CA ILE A 76 -3.38 5.29 7.83
C ILE A 76 -3.18 6.66 7.18
N ILE A 77 -2.45 6.69 6.08
CA ILE A 77 -2.13 7.94 5.36
C ILE A 77 -3.26 8.22 4.36
N GLN A 78 -3.82 9.41 4.45
CA GLN A 78 -4.98 9.79 3.65
C GLN A 78 -4.61 10.21 2.23
N TYR A 79 -5.52 9.92 1.30
CA TYR A 79 -5.50 10.54 -0.03
C TYR A 79 -6.07 11.95 0.12
N ASP A 80 -5.17 12.90 0.35
CA ASP A 80 -5.53 14.28 0.64
C ASP A 80 -5.39 15.19 -0.59
N ASN A 81 -5.55 16.49 -0.39
CA ASN A 81 -5.45 17.48 -1.47
C ASN A 81 -4.07 17.43 -2.15
N HIS A 82 -2.98 17.30 -1.38
CA HIS A 82 -1.64 17.23 -1.95
C HIS A 82 -1.45 15.99 -2.80
N ALA A 83 -1.94 14.84 -2.31
CA ALA A 83 -1.92 13.59 -3.08
C ALA A 83 -2.73 13.73 -4.38
N ALA A 84 -3.86 14.43 -4.34
CA ALA A 84 -4.69 14.66 -5.53
C ALA A 84 -3.93 15.46 -6.60
N TRP A 85 -3.18 16.49 -6.21
CA TRP A 85 -2.34 17.25 -7.14
C TRP A 85 -1.31 16.36 -7.83
N ILE A 86 -0.60 15.56 -7.04
CA ILE A 86 0.42 14.63 -7.55
C ILE A 86 -0.21 13.57 -8.44
N HIS A 87 -1.35 13.03 -8.03
CA HIS A 87 -2.09 12.02 -8.77
C HIS A 87 -2.53 12.52 -10.15
N ALA A 88 -3.07 13.74 -10.20
CA ALA A 88 -3.48 14.36 -11.46
C ALA A 88 -2.29 14.54 -12.40
N ASP A 89 -1.15 14.98 -11.88
CA ASP A 89 0.09 15.15 -12.66
C ASP A 89 0.57 13.81 -13.23
N ILE A 90 0.66 12.78 -12.38
CA ILE A 90 1.10 11.45 -12.79
C ILE A 90 0.18 10.91 -13.91
N ARG A 91 -1.12 10.95 -13.69
CA ARG A 91 -2.07 10.41 -14.67
C ARG A 91 -2.07 11.16 -15.99
N SER A 92 -1.93 12.49 -15.93
CA SER A 92 -1.87 13.28 -17.17
C SER A 92 -0.62 12.98 -17.98
N ARG A 93 0.52 12.82 -17.33
CA ARG A 93 1.79 12.45 -18.02
C ARG A 93 1.69 11.08 -18.66
N LEU A 94 1.13 10.10 -17.97
CA LEU A 94 0.93 8.76 -18.52
C LEU A 94 -0.05 8.77 -19.69
N LYS A 95 -1.12 9.55 -19.57
CA LYS A 95 -2.11 9.68 -20.65
C LYS A 95 -1.48 10.26 -21.92
N GLU A 96 -0.62 11.26 -21.80
CA GLU A 96 0.12 11.83 -22.93
C GLU A 96 0.98 10.78 -23.65
N GLN A 97 1.49 9.81 -22.91
CA GLN A 97 2.31 8.72 -23.44
C GLN A 97 1.48 7.51 -23.91
N GLY A 98 0.15 7.58 -23.79
CA GLY A 98 -0.73 6.48 -24.15
C GLY A 98 -0.67 5.30 -23.19
N ILE A 99 -0.21 5.51 -21.95
CA ILE A 99 -0.06 4.46 -20.96
C ILE A 99 -1.26 4.49 -20.02
N GLY A 100 -2.01 3.38 -19.98
CA GLY A 100 -3.07 3.17 -19.02
C GLY A 100 -2.52 2.62 -17.71
N ILE A 101 -3.12 3.03 -16.60
CA ILE A 101 -2.77 2.50 -15.27
C ILE A 101 -4.03 2.41 -14.44
N ASP A 102 -4.06 1.41 -13.56
CA ASP A 102 -5.14 1.23 -12.61
C ASP A 102 -5.28 2.46 -11.69
N PHE A 103 -6.52 2.90 -11.48
CA PHE A 103 -6.79 4.10 -10.69
C PHE A 103 -6.33 3.93 -9.23
N GLN A 104 -6.61 2.78 -8.62
CA GLN A 104 -6.21 2.54 -7.23
C GLN A 104 -4.70 2.46 -7.08
N ASP A 105 -4.00 1.83 -8.01
CA ASP A 105 -2.53 1.77 -8.01
C ASP A 105 -1.92 3.17 -8.11
N SER A 106 -2.42 3.99 -9.02
CA SER A 106 -1.93 5.36 -9.17
C SER A 106 -2.27 6.23 -7.96
N GLN A 107 -3.38 5.95 -7.29
CA GLN A 107 -3.78 6.62 -6.06
C GLN A 107 -2.79 6.31 -4.92
N ILE A 108 -2.47 5.03 -4.74
CA ILE A 108 -1.50 4.57 -3.74
C ILE A 108 -0.13 5.18 -3.99
N ALA A 109 0.33 5.15 -5.24
CA ALA A 109 1.60 5.75 -5.64
C ALA A 109 1.64 7.25 -5.33
N SER A 110 0.54 7.95 -5.55
CA SER A 110 0.44 9.39 -5.29
C SER A 110 0.52 9.71 -3.81
N ILE A 111 -0.05 8.87 -2.97
CA ILE A 111 0.08 9.00 -1.51
C ILE A 111 1.55 8.82 -1.11
N ALA A 112 2.24 7.83 -1.68
CA ALA A 112 3.66 7.62 -1.41
C ALA A 112 4.51 8.81 -1.82
N VAL A 113 4.33 9.31 -3.04
CA VAL A 113 5.09 10.44 -3.57
C VAL A 113 4.83 11.70 -2.74
N SER A 114 3.58 12.00 -2.42
CA SER A 114 3.23 13.21 -1.68
C SER A 114 3.79 13.23 -0.26
N ASN A 115 4.10 12.07 0.31
CA ASN A 115 4.64 11.95 1.66
C ASN A 115 6.12 11.54 1.68
N ASN A 116 6.78 11.49 0.52
CA ASN A 116 8.18 11.09 0.38
C ASN A 116 8.46 9.70 0.98
N MET A 117 7.55 8.76 0.76
CA MET A 117 7.62 7.41 1.30
C MET A 117 8.03 6.41 0.24
N ILE A 118 8.64 5.31 0.68
CA ILE A 118 8.95 4.18 -0.18
C ILE A 118 7.72 3.28 -0.24
N LEU A 119 7.19 3.04 -1.44
CA LEU A 119 6.08 2.12 -1.62
C LEU A 119 6.61 0.69 -1.65
N VAL A 120 6.13 -0.12 -0.72
CA VAL A 120 6.48 -1.54 -0.64
C VAL A 120 5.37 -2.34 -1.31
N THR A 121 5.71 -3.05 -2.38
CA THR A 121 4.74 -3.82 -3.14
C THR A 121 5.40 -5.06 -3.75
N ARG A 122 4.62 -6.13 -3.93
CA ARG A 122 5.05 -7.28 -4.69
C ARG A 122 5.01 -7.00 -6.19
N ASN A 123 4.13 -6.10 -6.63
CA ASN A 123 3.83 -5.85 -8.03
C ASN A 123 4.62 -4.67 -8.59
N ILE A 124 5.95 -4.73 -8.51
CA ILE A 124 6.83 -3.65 -8.99
C ILE A 124 6.47 -3.22 -10.41
N LYS A 125 6.18 -4.18 -11.29
CA LYS A 125 5.87 -3.90 -12.71
C LYS A 125 4.66 -2.98 -12.90
N HIS A 126 3.67 -3.05 -11.99
CA HIS A 126 2.49 -2.20 -12.06
C HIS A 126 2.83 -0.72 -11.83
N PHE A 127 3.97 -0.44 -11.20
CA PHE A 127 4.35 0.92 -10.80
C PHE A 127 5.54 1.48 -11.57
N GLU A 128 6.16 0.70 -12.45
CA GLU A 128 7.36 1.15 -13.18
C GLU A 128 7.09 2.36 -14.08
N SER A 129 5.93 2.41 -14.74
CA SER A 129 5.57 3.56 -15.58
C SER A 129 5.44 4.83 -14.74
N ILE A 130 4.95 4.71 -13.51
CA ILE A 130 4.82 5.84 -12.58
C ILE A 130 6.20 6.32 -12.13
N GLN A 131 7.15 5.41 -11.91
CA GLN A 131 8.52 5.79 -11.56
C GLN A 131 9.18 6.67 -12.62
N LYS A 132 8.84 6.45 -13.89
CA LYS A 132 9.42 7.21 -14.98
C LYS A 132 8.93 8.66 -15.07
N VAL A 133 7.79 8.95 -14.48
CA VAL A 133 7.17 10.29 -14.53
C VAL A 133 7.07 10.95 -13.14
N SER A 134 7.65 10.35 -12.12
CA SER A 134 7.56 10.87 -10.75
C SER A 134 8.79 10.48 -9.93
N SER A 135 8.82 10.92 -8.67
CA SER A 135 9.87 10.56 -7.72
C SER A 135 9.55 9.29 -6.92
N LEU A 136 8.63 8.45 -7.41
CA LEU A 136 8.22 7.23 -6.70
C LEU A 136 9.40 6.30 -6.45
N MET A 137 9.54 5.87 -5.19
CA MET A 137 10.52 4.87 -4.76
C MET A 137 9.80 3.56 -4.44
N LEU A 138 10.34 2.44 -4.91
CA LEU A 138 9.72 1.12 -4.76
C LEU A 138 10.67 0.13 -4.09
N GLU A 139 10.12 -0.75 -3.27
CA GLU A 139 10.82 -1.93 -2.73
C GLU A 139 9.90 -3.15 -2.79
N ASN A 140 10.50 -4.32 -3.03
CA ASN A 140 9.81 -5.60 -2.98
C ASN A 140 10.37 -6.42 -1.82
N TRP A 141 9.54 -6.66 -0.80
CA TRP A 141 9.96 -7.41 0.40
C TRP A 141 9.79 -8.93 0.26
N PHE A 142 9.28 -9.39 -0.88
CA PHE A 142 9.18 -10.83 -1.18
C PHE A 142 10.49 -11.43 -1.69
N GLU A 143 11.46 -10.58 -2.02
CA GLU A 143 12.75 -10.96 -2.55
C GLU A 143 13.90 -10.56 -1.62
#